data_acdf274379c90be2ad45b3324423962c
#
_entry.id   acdf274379c90be2ad45b3324423962c
#
_cell.length_a   1.000
_cell.length_b   1.000
_cell.length_c   1.000
_cell.angle_alpha   90.00
_cell.angle_beta   90.00
_cell.angle_gamma   90.00
#
_symmetry.space_group_name_H-M   'P 1'
#
loop_
_entity.id
_entity.type
_entity.pdbx_description
1 polymer ?
#
loop_
_entity_poly.entity_id
_entity_poly.type
_entity_poly.pdbx_seq_one_letter_code
_entity_poly.pdbx_strand_id
1 'polypeptide(L)'
;ASRGLGDVYKRQDNYRFKKEFLEGQLIHPYFRLYNVNEKLFHLIGALFDDDNNICAMYETVEGHVDMSIRKIAPMPHSMITNMLNLKEEHSSMGEIPYDIRLKIKTYKE
;
A
#
# COMPACT_ATOMS: atom_id res chain seq x y z
N ALA A 1 -4.79 -12.23 7.69
CA ALA A 1 -3.73 -13.08 7.23
C ALA A 1 -3.43 -12.84 5.76
N SER A 2 -2.21 -13.04 5.41
CA SER A 2 -1.72 -12.82 4.07
C SER A 2 -2.08 -13.96 3.13
N ARG A 3 -3.34 -14.25 3.01
CA ARG A 3 -3.80 -15.36 2.24
C ARG A 3 -3.53 -15.11 0.78
N GLY A 4 -2.81 -15.97 0.13
CA GLY A 4 -2.31 -15.73 -1.22
C GLY A 4 -1.10 -14.82 -1.24
N LEU A 5 -0.77 -14.21 -0.12
CA LEU A 5 0.41 -13.40 0.09
C LEU A 5 1.20 -13.96 1.27
N GLY A 6 1.24 -15.29 1.42
CA GLY A 6 1.88 -15.95 2.54
C GLY A 6 3.36 -15.64 2.69
N ASP A 7 3.96 -15.08 1.67
CA ASP A 7 5.36 -14.65 1.62
C ASP A 7 5.54 -13.15 1.87
N VAL A 8 4.54 -12.49 2.48
CA VAL A 8 4.56 -11.07 2.74
C VAL A 8 4.46 -10.80 4.24
N TYR A 9 5.31 -9.93 4.76
CA TYR A 9 5.27 -9.43 6.12
C TYR A 9 4.87 -7.98 6.17
N LYS A 10 4.01 -7.66 7.13
CA LYS A 10 3.73 -6.28 7.47
C LYS A 10 4.87 -5.75 8.36
N ARG A 11 5.49 -4.66 7.97
CA ARG A 11 6.60 -4.05 8.69
C ARG A 11 6.23 -2.78 9.43
N GLN A 12 5.40 -1.93 8.84
CA GLN A 12 4.99 -0.66 9.43
C GLN A 12 3.57 -0.34 9.01
N ASP A 13 2.84 0.30 9.92
CA ASP A 13 1.51 0.80 9.63
C ASP A 13 1.37 2.22 10.16
N ASN A 14 0.54 3.00 9.49
CA ASN A 14 0.12 4.30 9.97
C ASN A 14 -1.35 4.49 9.63
N TYR A 15 -2.17 4.63 10.65
CA TYR A 15 -3.62 4.81 10.52
C TYR A 15 -4.01 6.17 11.02
N ARG A 16 -4.89 6.86 10.28
CA ARG A 16 -5.40 8.16 10.66
C ARG A 16 -6.90 8.22 10.41
N PHE A 17 -7.64 8.65 11.42
CA PHE A 17 -9.09 8.80 11.33
C PHE A 17 -9.42 10.27 11.41
N LYS A 18 -10.24 10.78 10.49
CA LYS A 18 -10.60 12.19 10.42
C LYS A 18 -12.08 12.46 10.64
N LYS A 19 -12.92 11.52 10.29
CA LYS A 19 -14.36 11.71 10.32
C LYS A 19 -15.05 10.36 10.50
N GLU A 20 -16.12 10.35 11.30
CA GLU A 20 -16.93 9.16 11.48
C GLU A 20 -17.77 8.89 10.24
N PHE A 21 -18.06 7.61 10.02
CA PHE A 21 -19.13 7.21 9.13
C PHE A 21 -20.38 7.01 9.97
N LEU A 22 -21.52 7.49 9.45
CA LEU A 22 -22.81 7.24 10.06
C LEU A 22 -23.42 5.97 9.48
N GLU A 23 -24.24 5.31 10.26
CA GLU A 23 -24.95 4.13 9.80
C GLU A 23 -25.74 4.46 8.53
N GLY A 24 -25.67 3.60 7.54
CA GLY A 24 -26.34 3.79 6.26
C GLY A 24 -25.57 4.60 5.23
N GLN A 25 -24.43 5.18 5.60
CA GLN A 25 -23.58 5.86 4.63
C GLN A 25 -22.81 4.86 3.77
N LEU A 26 -22.57 5.23 2.51
CA LEU A 26 -21.71 4.47 1.63
C LEU A 26 -20.25 4.84 1.90
N ILE A 27 -19.39 3.85 1.83
CA ILE A 27 -17.96 4.02 1.99
C ILE A 27 -17.29 3.69 0.67
N HIS A 28 -16.45 4.60 0.20
CA HIS A 28 -15.72 4.44 -1.05
C HIS A 28 -14.24 4.20 -0.76
N PRO A 29 -13.78 2.96 -0.81
CA PRO A 29 -12.37 2.67 -0.56
C PRO A 29 -11.51 3.02 -1.76
N TYR A 30 -10.27 3.39 -1.46
CA TYR A 30 -9.27 3.77 -2.43
C TYR A 30 -7.95 3.10 -2.02
N PHE A 31 -7.27 2.49 -2.99
CA PHE A 31 -6.00 1.81 -2.74
C PHE A 31 -4.99 2.15 -3.82
N ARG A 32 -3.75 2.27 -3.40
CA ARG A 32 -2.66 2.54 -4.33
C ARG A 32 -1.38 1.88 -3.85
N LEU A 33 -0.66 1.26 -4.78
CA LEU A 33 0.74 0.92 -4.57
C LEU A 33 1.54 2.20 -4.79
N TYR A 34 2.04 2.76 -3.69
CA TYR A 34 2.70 4.05 -3.71
C TYR A 34 4.17 3.96 -4.08
N ASN A 35 4.86 2.97 -3.55
CA ASN A 35 6.28 2.75 -3.85
C ASN A 35 6.62 1.28 -3.69
N VAL A 36 7.70 0.86 -4.33
CA VAL A 36 8.17 -0.52 -4.28
C VAL A 36 9.66 -0.56 -4.54
N ASN A 37 10.34 -1.49 -3.89
CA ASN A 37 11.72 -1.82 -4.22
C ASN A 37 11.86 -3.35 -4.27
N GLU A 38 13.08 -3.85 -4.30
CA GLU A 38 13.31 -5.28 -4.47
C GLU A 38 12.78 -6.14 -3.34
N LYS A 39 12.59 -5.56 -2.15
CA LYS A 39 12.16 -6.32 -0.97
C LYS A 39 10.87 -5.82 -0.35
N LEU A 40 10.53 -4.55 -0.56
CA LEU A 40 9.44 -3.89 0.17
C LEU A 40 8.44 -3.25 -0.77
N PHE A 41 7.20 -3.16 -0.32
CA PHE A 41 6.19 -2.34 -0.98
C PHE A 41 5.43 -1.52 0.02
N HIS A 42 5.10 -0.31 -0.40
CA HIS A 42 4.42 0.70 0.37
C HIS A 42 3.04 0.92 -0.24
N LEU A 43 2.03 0.51 0.51
CA LEU A 43 0.64 0.64 0.10
C LEU A 43 -0.01 1.78 0.85
N ILE A 44 -0.89 2.49 0.19
CA ILE A 44 -1.70 3.51 0.83
C ILE A 44 -3.17 3.22 0.55
N GLY A 45 -4.02 3.65 1.46
CA GLY A 45 -5.44 3.49 1.32
C GLY A 45 -6.18 4.64 1.98
N ALA A 46 -7.40 4.86 1.53
CA ALA A 46 -8.28 5.85 2.10
C ALA A 46 -9.73 5.40 2.00
N LEU A 47 -10.54 5.91 2.90
CA LEU A 47 -11.99 5.73 2.87
C LEU A 47 -12.63 7.09 2.69
N PHE A 48 -13.44 7.21 1.66
CA PHE A 48 -14.16 8.45 1.35
C PHE A 48 -15.65 8.27 1.61
N ASP A 49 -16.32 9.36 1.93
CA ASP A 49 -17.78 9.39 1.97
C ASP A 49 -18.35 9.77 0.59
N ASP A 50 -19.68 9.93 0.50
CA ASP A 50 -20.33 10.28 -0.75
C ASP A 50 -19.99 11.68 -1.26
N ASP A 51 -19.49 12.54 -0.40
CA ASP A 51 -19.12 13.92 -0.74
C ASP A 51 -17.63 14.05 -1.04
N ASN A 52 -16.93 12.95 -1.21
CA ASN A 52 -15.49 12.90 -1.44
C ASN A 52 -14.64 13.44 -0.27
N ASN A 53 -15.19 13.41 0.94
CA ASN A 53 -14.38 13.73 2.12
C ASN A 53 -13.60 12.50 2.56
N ILE A 54 -12.33 12.70 2.90
CA ILE A 54 -11.51 11.64 3.46
C ILE A 54 -11.91 11.42 4.91
N CYS A 55 -12.37 10.22 5.23
CA CYS A 55 -12.78 9.88 6.57
C CYS A 55 -11.72 9.07 7.31
N ALA A 56 -10.95 8.30 6.60
CA ALA A 56 -9.83 7.55 7.16
C ALA A 56 -8.78 7.35 6.09
N MET A 57 -7.54 7.19 6.52
CA MET A 57 -6.45 6.86 5.62
C MET A 57 -5.46 5.98 6.34
N TYR A 58 -4.75 5.17 5.58
CA TYR A 58 -3.70 4.36 6.16
C TYR A 58 -2.58 4.16 5.15
N GLU A 59 -1.44 3.81 5.72
CA GLU A 59 -0.26 3.41 4.97
C GLU A 59 0.27 2.14 5.59
N THR A 60 0.81 1.26 4.79
CA THR A 60 1.48 0.07 5.28
C THR A 60 2.73 -0.20 4.45
N VAL A 61 3.78 -0.63 5.11
CA VAL A 61 4.98 -1.13 4.45
C VAL A 61 5.06 -2.61 4.72
N GLU A 62 5.10 -3.40 3.67
CA GLU A 62 5.15 -4.84 3.74
C GLU A 62 6.40 -5.35 3.04
N GLY A 63 6.92 -6.47 3.52
CA GLY A 63 8.14 -7.07 2.99
C GLY A 63 7.86 -8.43 2.36
N HIS A 64 8.52 -8.69 1.24
CA HIS A 64 8.52 -10.00 0.63
C HIS A 64 9.35 -10.96 1.49
N VAL A 65 8.83 -12.14 1.74
CA VAL A 65 9.48 -13.15 2.56
C VAL A 65 9.77 -14.39 1.75
N ASP A 66 11.01 -14.84 1.82
CA ASP A 66 11.36 -16.15 1.30
C ASP A 66 11.06 -17.17 2.40
N MET A 67 10.05 -17.98 2.18
CA MET A 67 9.58 -18.93 3.18
C MET A 67 10.57 -20.06 3.44
N SER A 68 11.50 -20.31 2.52
CA SER A 68 12.51 -21.35 2.75
C SER A 68 13.52 -20.95 3.84
N ILE A 69 13.75 -19.65 3.98
CA ILE A 69 14.66 -19.13 5.01
C ILE A 69 13.95 -18.28 6.05
N ARG A 70 12.65 -18.02 5.86
CA ARG A 70 11.79 -17.23 6.75
C ARG A 70 12.34 -15.85 7.05
N LYS A 71 12.88 -15.20 6.01
CA LYS A 71 13.44 -13.85 6.09
C LYS A 71 12.96 -13.02 4.94
N ILE A 72 12.99 -11.69 5.14
CA ILE A 72 12.74 -10.77 4.05
C ILE A 72 13.85 -10.95 3.01
N ALA A 73 13.43 -11.08 1.78
CA ALA A 73 14.33 -11.37 0.67
C ALA A 73 13.82 -10.69 -0.60
N PRO A 74 14.69 -10.49 -1.59
CA PRO A 74 14.26 -9.90 -2.85
C PRO A 74 13.15 -10.69 -3.53
N MET A 75 12.21 -9.96 -4.12
CA MET A 75 11.18 -10.55 -4.95
C MET A 75 11.79 -11.13 -6.22
N PRO A 76 11.17 -12.16 -6.81
CA PRO A 76 11.56 -12.60 -8.16
C PRO A 76 11.43 -11.44 -9.14
N HIS A 77 12.30 -11.43 -10.16
CA HIS A 77 12.32 -10.33 -11.13
C HIS A 77 10.96 -10.07 -11.79
N SER A 78 10.24 -11.13 -12.13
CA SER A 78 8.91 -10.98 -12.73
C SER A 78 7.93 -10.28 -11.79
N MET A 79 8.03 -10.53 -10.51
CA MET A 79 7.19 -9.87 -9.51
C MET A 79 7.55 -8.40 -9.37
N ILE A 80 8.83 -8.08 -9.34
CA ILE A 80 9.29 -6.69 -9.30
C ILE A 80 8.78 -5.93 -10.52
N THR A 81 8.90 -6.50 -11.70
CA THR A 81 8.43 -5.87 -12.94
C THR A 81 6.93 -5.58 -12.86
N ASN A 82 6.14 -6.54 -12.41
CA ASN A 82 4.69 -6.36 -12.27
C ASN A 82 4.36 -5.27 -11.25
N MET A 83 5.07 -5.23 -10.15
CA MET A 83 4.85 -4.22 -9.11
C MET A 83 5.25 -2.83 -9.57
N LEU A 84 6.34 -2.69 -10.31
CA LEU A 84 6.76 -1.41 -10.89
C LEU A 84 5.73 -0.89 -11.88
N ASN A 85 5.19 -1.77 -12.72
CA ASN A 85 4.15 -1.41 -13.67
C ASN A 85 2.87 -0.95 -12.94
N LEU A 86 2.50 -1.65 -11.88
CA LEU A 86 1.35 -1.28 -11.08
C LEU A 86 1.55 0.07 -10.40
N LYS A 87 2.74 0.31 -9.85
CA LYS A 87 3.08 1.60 -9.25
C LYS A 87 2.94 2.73 -10.27
N GLU A 88 3.46 2.55 -11.47
CA GLU A 88 3.36 3.56 -12.52
C GLU A 88 1.91 3.80 -12.92
N GLU A 89 1.14 2.74 -13.09
CA GLU A 89 -0.27 2.85 -13.40
C GLU A 89 -1.02 3.62 -12.32
N HIS A 90 -0.77 3.30 -11.06
CA HIS A 90 -1.39 4.00 -9.95
C HIS A 90 -0.95 5.46 -9.85
N SER A 91 0.31 5.77 -10.13
CA SER A 91 0.79 7.15 -10.06
C SER A 91 0.14 8.05 -11.13
N SER A 92 -0.31 7.46 -12.23
CA SER A 92 -1.01 8.20 -13.28
C SER A 92 -2.42 8.65 -12.85
N MET A 93 -2.92 8.15 -11.73
CA MET A 93 -4.26 8.49 -11.21
C MET A 93 -4.31 9.86 -10.53
N GLY A 94 -3.19 10.58 -10.48
CA GLY A 94 -3.12 11.91 -9.92
C GLY A 94 -2.49 11.97 -8.55
N GLU A 95 -2.51 13.17 -7.96
CA GLU A 95 -1.90 13.40 -6.67
C GLU A 95 -2.69 12.76 -5.54
N ILE A 96 -1.97 12.42 -4.48
CA ILE A 96 -2.56 11.87 -3.27
C ILE A 96 -3.01 13.04 -2.41
N PRO A 97 -4.28 13.06 -1.97
CA PRO A 97 -4.83 14.23 -1.27
C PRO A 97 -4.50 14.28 0.22
N TYR A 98 -3.43 13.63 0.66
CA TYR A 98 -3.03 13.65 2.07
C TYR A 98 -1.54 13.37 2.21
N ASP A 99 -0.99 13.66 3.38
CA ASP A 99 0.43 13.49 3.66
C ASP A 99 0.82 12.03 3.76
N ILE A 100 1.88 11.67 3.08
CA ILE A 100 2.49 10.34 3.18
C ILE A 100 3.55 10.40 4.27
N ARG A 101 3.44 9.53 5.25
CA ARG A 101 4.29 9.55 6.45
C ARG A 101 5.33 8.44 6.51
N LEU A 102 5.06 7.31 5.86
CA LEU A 102 6.03 6.22 5.79
C LEU A 102 6.88 6.39 4.55
N LYS A 103 8.03 5.72 4.54
CA LYS A 103 8.96 5.85 3.42
C LYS A 103 9.76 4.57 3.26
N ILE A 104 9.97 4.17 2.02
CA ILE A 104 10.92 3.12 1.68
C ILE A 104 11.87 3.66 0.60
N LYS A 105 13.03 3.02 0.46
CA LYS A 105 13.95 3.37 -0.62
C LYS A 105 13.32 3.02 -1.96
N THR A 106 13.49 3.89 -2.94
CA THR A 106 13.01 3.63 -4.30
C THR A 106 13.86 2.55 -4.95
N TYR A 107 13.21 1.72 -5.75
CA TYR A 107 13.90 0.67 -6.49
C TYR A 107 14.95 1.27 -7.43
N LYS A 108 16.12 0.66 -7.44
CA LYS A 108 17.21 1.02 -8.36
C LYS A 108 17.56 -0.18 -9.22
N GLU A 109 17.51 0.01 -10.50
CA GLU A 109 17.93 -1.00 -11.47
C GLU A 109 19.44 -1.15 -11.49
#